data_edb8dd0fb59dd29a98065f0d44b761cb
#
_entry.id   edb8dd0fb59dd29a98065f0d44b761cb
#
_cell.length_a   1.000
_cell.length_b   1.000
_cell.length_c   1.000
_cell.angle_alpha   90.00
_cell.angle_beta   90.00
_cell.angle_gamma   90.00
#
_symmetry.space_group_name_H-M   'P 1'
#
loop_
_entity.id
_entity.type
_entity.pdbx_description
1 polymer ?
#
loop_
_entity_poly.entity_id
_entity_poly.type
_entity_poly.pdbx_seq_one_letter_code
_entity_poly.pdbx_strand_id
1 'polypeptide(L)'
;MKPATAARKLGVYLDATPEEFRAGVVSRDELDALQADPPGWLRELRRDGPHPRPVVADRLGVSISGLARAEITEPLTTAQIAALKEEQPEWLRRERGTRADAQRVEARLRAERSGRRLDDPVGR
;
A
#
# COMPACT_ATOMS: atom_id res chain seq x y z
N MET A 1 2.74 18.93 -9.14
CA MET A 1 1.62 17.97 -8.91
C MET A 1 0.76 18.43 -7.75
N LYS A 2 -0.44 17.91 -7.68
CA LYS A 2 -1.33 18.23 -6.55
C LYS A 2 -0.81 17.59 -5.27
N PRO A 3 -1.09 18.19 -4.11
CA PRO A 3 -0.67 17.60 -2.83
C PRO A 3 -1.15 16.16 -2.65
N ALA A 4 -2.35 15.82 -3.11
CA ALA A 4 -2.87 14.46 -3.00
C ALA A 4 -2.01 13.46 -3.77
N THR A 5 -1.56 13.83 -4.97
CA THR A 5 -0.68 13.00 -5.77
C THR A 5 0.68 12.84 -5.11
N ALA A 6 1.22 13.92 -4.57
CA ALA A 6 2.50 13.89 -3.86
C ALA A 6 2.42 13.02 -2.60
N ALA A 7 1.34 13.15 -1.83
CA ALA A 7 1.15 12.33 -0.63
C ALA A 7 1.08 10.85 -0.98
N ARG A 8 0.41 10.50 -2.07
CA ARG A 8 0.34 9.11 -2.53
C ARG A 8 1.73 8.58 -2.86
N LYS A 9 2.54 9.37 -3.56
CA LYS A 9 3.90 8.97 -3.91
C LYS A 9 4.80 8.83 -2.69
N LEU A 10 4.54 9.65 -1.67
CA LEU A 10 5.28 9.57 -0.40
C LEU A 10 4.78 8.43 0.50
N GLY A 11 3.60 7.91 0.21
CA GLY A 11 3.01 6.82 1.00
C GLY A 11 2.43 7.29 2.32
N VAL A 12 1.91 8.52 2.37
CA VAL A 12 1.35 9.10 3.59
C VAL A 12 -0.08 9.58 3.37
N TYR A 13 -0.81 9.75 4.47
CA TYR A 13 -2.18 10.22 4.44
C TYR A 13 -2.19 11.76 4.32
N LEU A 14 -2.83 12.27 3.30
CA LEU A 14 -2.80 13.70 2.98
C LEU A 14 -3.28 14.57 4.13
N ASP A 15 -4.40 14.21 4.76
CA ASP A 15 -5.00 15.03 5.81
C ASP A 15 -4.12 15.15 7.06
N ALA A 16 -3.18 14.23 7.22
CA ALA A 16 -2.24 14.27 8.35
C ALA A 16 -0.96 15.04 8.03
N THR A 17 -0.78 15.50 6.79
CA THR A 17 0.39 16.30 6.42
C THR A 17 0.23 17.72 6.92
N PRO A 18 1.35 18.50 7.05
CA PRO A 18 1.25 19.89 7.44
C PRO A 18 0.41 20.72 6.46
N GLU A 19 -0.24 21.74 6.98
CA GLU A 19 -1.07 22.62 6.16
C GLU A 19 -0.28 23.21 5.00
N GLU A 20 0.98 23.55 5.23
CA GLU A 20 1.86 24.09 4.20
C GLU A 20 2.00 23.15 3.00
N PHE A 21 2.07 21.85 3.27
CA PHE A 21 2.16 20.86 2.22
C PHE A 21 0.87 20.81 1.40
N ARG A 22 -0.28 20.97 2.05
CA ARG A 22 -1.59 20.89 1.40
C ARG A 22 -1.99 22.19 0.69
N ALA A 23 -1.32 23.28 1.00
CA ALA A 23 -1.72 24.62 0.53
C ALA A 23 -1.35 24.91 -0.91
N GLY A 24 -0.45 24.15 -1.52
CA GLY A 24 0.04 24.47 -2.84
C GLY A 24 0.38 23.26 -3.67
N VAL A 25 0.99 23.53 -4.82
CA VAL A 25 1.44 22.49 -5.74
C VAL A 25 2.84 22.02 -5.33
N VAL A 26 3.08 20.73 -5.38
CA VAL A 26 4.39 20.15 -5.07
C VAL A 26 5.10 19.87 -6.40
N SER A 27 6.29 20.44 -6.56
CA SER A 27 7.08 20.19 -7.77
C SER A 27 7.78 18.83 -7.66
N ARG A 28 8.25 18.33 -8.81
CA ARG A 28 9.01 17.08 -8.83
C ARG A 28 10.28 17.20 -7.98
N ASP A 29 10.97 18.34 -8.08
CA ASP A 29 12.18 18.57 -7.30
C ASP A 29 11.90 18.60 -5.80
N GLU A 30 10.79 19.20 -5.40
CA GLU A 30 10.38 19.20 -4.00
C GLU A 30 10.07 17.78 -3.53
N LEU A 31 9.38 17.00 -4.35
CA LEU A 31 9.07 15.61 -4.03
C LEU A 31 10.34 14.79 -3.88
N ASP A 32 11.28 14.95 -4.81
CA ASP A 32 12.56 14.24 -4.77
C ASP A 32 13.35 14.61 -3.50
N ALA A 33 13.35 15.88 -3.13
CA ALA A 33 14.02 16.34 -1.92
C ALA A 33 13.39 15.74 -0.67
N LEU A 34 12.05 15.67 -0.63
CA LEU A 34 11.35 15.06 0.49
C LEU A 34 11.67 13.58 0.63
N GLN A 35 11.85 12.89 -0.49
CA GLN A 35 12.20 11.47 -0.45
C GLN A 35 13.67 11.23 -0.10
N ALA A 36 14.55 12.10 -0.58
CA ALA A 36 15.99 11.97 -0.32
C ALA A 36 16.34 12.28 1.13
N ASP A 37 15.69 13.29 1.71
CA ASP A 37 15.95 13.70 3.09
C ASP A 37 14.61 14.05 3.75
N PRO A 38 13.88 13.03 4.22
CA PRO A 38 12.55 13.25 4.80
C PRO A 38 12.60 14.13 6.04
N PRO A 39 11.77 15.20 6.08
CA PRO A 39 11.65 16.02 7.29
C PRO A 39 11.01 15.24 8.43
N GLY A 40 11.08 15.78 9.65
CA GLY A 40 10.55 15.11 10.84
C GLY A 40 9.10 14.69 10.70
N TRP A 41 8.23 15.56 10.17
CA TRP A 41 6.81 15.24 10.02
C TRP A 41 6.58 14.05 9.08
N LEU A 42 7.39 13.93 8.02
CA LEU A 42 7.27 12.83 7.07
C LEU A 42 7.75 11.52 7.70
N ARG A 43 8.85 11.57 8.45
CA ARG A 43 9.35 10.40 9.17
C ARG A 43 8.33 9.89 10.19
N GLU A 44 7.71 10.81 10.94
CA GLU A 44 6.68 10.45 11.91
C GLU A 44 5.47 9.81 11.26
N LEU A 45 4.99 10.39 10.16
CA LEU A 45 3.85 9.83 9.44
C LEU A 45 4.15 8.43 8.88
N ARG A 46 5.36 8.22 8.38
CA ARG A 46 5.75 6.91 7.86
C ARG A 46 5.91 5.88 8.96
N ARG A 47 6.36 6.31 10.14
CA ARG A 47 6.57 5.42 11.27
C ARG A 47 5.27 5.11 11.99
N ASP A 48 4.52 6.14 12.35
CA ASP A 48 3.36 6.02 13.23
C ASP A 48 2.01 6.15 12.54
N GLY A 49 1.97 6.82 11.42
CA GLY A 49 0.72 7.09 10.70
C GLY A 49 -0.01 8.32 11.23
N PRO A 50 -1.30 8.48 10.92
CA PRO A 50 -2.16 7.48 10.25
C PRO A 50 -1.75 7.22 8.82
N HIS A 51 -1.92 5.97 8.40
CA HIS A 51 -1.51 5.53 7.08
C HIS A 51 -2.70 5.49 6.11
N PRO A 52 -2.47 5.80 4.81
CA PRO A 52 -3.55 5.69 3.83
C PRO A 52 -3.91 4.22 3.59
N ARG A 53 -5.11 3.99 3.05
CA ARG A 53 -5.64 2.64 2.86
C ARG A 53 -4.70 1.69 2.11
N PRO A 54 -4.05 2.10 1.01
CA PRO A 54 -3.11 1.18 0.35
C PRO A 54 -1.98 0.70 1.25
N VAL A 55 -1.46 1.58 2.09
CA VAL A 55 -0.41 1.22 3.05
C VAL A 55 -0.95 0.29 4.13
N VAL A 56 -2.16 0.59 4.64
CA VAL A 56 -2.80 -0.26 5.64
C VAL A 56 -3.03 -1.67 5.09
N ALA A 57 -3.56 -1.76 3.87
CA ALA A 57 -3.80 -3.05 3.22
C ALA A 57 -2.51 -3.85 3.07
N ASP A 58 -1.46 -3.19 2.60
CA ASP A 58 -0.17 -3.83 2.40
C ASP A 58 0.42 -4.35 3.71
N ARG A 59 0.35 -3.55 4.76
CA ARG A 59 0.88 -3.94 6.08
C ARG A 59 0.08 -5.07 6.71
N LEU A 60 -1.24 -5.10 6.49
CA LEU A 60 -2.09 -6.18 6.98
C LEU A 60 -2.02 -7.43 6.10
N GLY A 61 -1.46 -7.32 4.90
CA GLY A 61 -1.38 -8.45 3.98
C GLY A 61 -2.69 -8.77 3.30
N VAL A 62 -3.54 -7.75 3.08
CA VAL A 62 -4.83 -7.91 2.41
C VAL A 62 -4.93 -6.93 1.25
N SER A 63 -5.95 -7.10 0.42
CA SER A 63 -6.21 -6.17 -0.67
C SER A 63 -6.99 -4.95 -0.17
N ILE A 64 -6.98 -3.87 -0.95
CA ILE A 64 -7.79 -2.69 -0.65
C ILE A 64 -9.26 -3.08 -0.65
N SER A 65 -9.68 -3.95 -1.57
CA SER A 65 -11.04 -4.48 -1.61
C SER A 65 -11.37 -5.25 -0.32
N GLY A 66 -10.40 -5.98 0.21
CA GLY A 66 -10.57 -6.70 1.48
C GLY A 66 -10.84 -5.75 2.65
N LEU A 67 -10.14 -4.62 2.69
CA LEU A 67 -10.40 -3.60 3.69
C LEU A 67 -11.82 -3.05 3.57
N ALA A 68 -12.26 -2.80 2.33
CA ALA A 68 -13.60 -2.27 2.10
C ALA A 68 -14.67 -3.27 2.55
N ARG A 69 -14.46 -4.55 2.30
CA ARG A 69 -15.40 -5.59 2.75
C ARG A 69 -15.47 -5.67 4.28
N ALA A 70 -14.36 -5.38 4.96
CA ALA A 70 -14.31 -5.35 6.41
C ALA A 70 -14.79 -4.02 6.99
N GLU A 71 -15.23 -3.11 6.14
CA GLU A 71 -15.72 -1.78 6.52
C GLU A 71 -14.65 -0.91 7.16
N ILE A 72 -13.39 -1.17 6.84
CA ILE A 72 -12.27 -0.33 7.29
C ILE A 72 -12.09 0.78 6.27
N THR A 73 -12.67 1.93 6.55
CA THR A 73 -12.69 3.08 5.65
C THR A 73 -11.79 4.22 6.12
N GLU A 74 -11.33 4.16 7.36
CA GLU A 74 -10.51 5.20 7.95
C GLU A 74 -9.03 4.84 7.90
N PRO A 75 -8.15 5.84 7.86
CA PRO A 75 -6.72 5.56 7.95
C PRO A 75 -6.38 5.01 9.33
N LEU A 76 -5.45 4.08 9.40
CA LEU A 76 -5.05 3.44 10.65
C LEU A 76 -3.60 3.81 10.99
N THR A 77 -3.34 3.93 12.28
CA THR A 77 -1.98 4.14 12.78
C THR A 77 -1.22 2.81 12.84
N THR A 78 0.10 2.89 12.98
CA THR A 78 0.93 1.70 13.15
C THR A 78 0.48 0.88 14.36
N ALA A 79 0.12 1.55 15.47
CA ALA A 79 -0.35 0.87 16.67
C ALA A 79 -1.66 0.12 16.41
N GLN A 80 -2.58 0.72 15.67
CA GLN A 80 -3.86 0.07 15.34
C GLN A 80 -3.64 -1.14 14.42
N ILE A 81 -2.73 -1.00 13.45
CA ILE A 81 -2.38 -2.11 12.55
C ILE A 81 -1.75 -3.25 13.35
N ALA A 82 -0.85 -2.93 14.26
CA ALA A 82 -0.20 -3.94 15.11
C ALA A 82 -1.22 -4.68 15.97
N ALA A 83 -2.20 -3.95 16.53
CA ALA A 83 -3.25 -4.56 17.33
C ALA A 83 -4.09 -5.54 16.50
N LEU A 84 -4.43 -5.18 15.27
CA LEU A 84 -5.18 -6.07 14.38
C LEU A 84 -4.38 -7.32 14.03
N LYS A 85 -3.08 -7.18 13.81
CA LYS A 85 -2.21 -8.33 13.52
C LYS A 85 -2.13 -9.27 14.71
N GLU A 86 -2.10 -8.72 15.92
CA GLU A 86 -2.03 -9.51 17.12
C GLU A 86 -3.33 -10.23 17.42
N GLU A 87 -4.45 -9.53 17.28
CA GLU A 87 -5.78 -10.10 17.53
C GLU A 87 -6.19 -11.10 16.46
N GLN A 88 -5.75 -10.89 15.23
CA GLN A 88 -6.08 -11.73 14.08
C GLN A 88 -7.59 -12.02 13.98
N PRO A 89 -8.43 -10.97 13.81
CA PRO A 89 -9.86 -11.20 13.66
C PRO A 89 -10.14 -12.09 12.44
N GLU A 90 -11.28 -12.76 12.48
CA GLU A 90 -11.64 -13.71 11.43
C GLU A 90 -11.60 -13.11 10.02
N TRP A 91 -12.10 -11.88 9.87
CA TRP A 91 -12.10 -11.23 8.57
C TRP A 91 -10.67 -11.04 8.04
N LEU A 92 -9.71 -10.74 8.92
CA LEU A 92 -8.32 -10.53 8.53
C LEU A 92 -7.69 -11.82 8.02
N ARG A 93 -7.93 -12.92 8.73
CA ARG A 93 -7.41 -14.23 8.32
C ARG A 93 -8.02 -14.65 6.99
N ARG A 94 -9.31 -14.41 6.80
CA ARG A 94 -10.02 -14.75 5.56
C ARG A 94 -9.47 -13.93 4.38
N GLU A 95 -9.31 -12.62 4.55
CA GLU A 95 -8.82 -11.76 3.48
C GLU A 95 -7.36 -12.05 3.14
N ARG A 96 -6.54 -12.40 4.12
CA ARG A 96 -5.17 -12.81 3.86
C ARG A 96 -5.13 -14.08 3.01
N GLY A 97 -5.98 -15.03 3.32
CA GLY A 97 -6.09 -16.26 2.55
C GLY A 97 -6.52 -15.99 1.11
N THR A 98 -7.52 -15.14 0.93
CA THR A 98 -7.99 -14.75 -0.39
C THR A 98 -6.88 -14.11 -1.23
N ARG A 99 -6.13 -13.18 -0.63
CA ARG A 99 -5.03 -12.52 -1.33
C ARG A 99 -3.93 -13.50 -1.69
N ALA A 100 -3.56 -14.39 -0.77
CA ALA A 100 -2.53 -15.39 -1.03
C ALA A 100 -2.94 -16.33 -2.14
N ASP A 101 -4.21 -16.76 -2.17
CA ASP A 101 -4.74 -17.62 -3.23
C ASP A 101 -4.70 -16.91 -4.58
N ALA A 102 -5.10 -15.64 -4.62
CA ALA A 102 -5.06 -14.86 -5.85
C ALA A 102 -3.63 -14.72 -6.37
N GLN A 103 -2.69 -14.48 -5.48
CA GLN A 103 -1.28 -14.36 -5.86
C GLN A 103 -0.72 -15.67 -6.39
N ARG A 104 -1.11 -16.80 -5.79
CA ARG A 104 -0.67 -18.12 -6.26
C ARG A 104 -1.22 -18.44 -7.65
N VAL A 105 -2.49 -18.13 -7.89
CA VAL A 105 -3.09 -18.33 -9.19
C VAL A 105 -2.39 -17.47 -10.24
N GLU A 106 -2.14 -16.22 -9.94
CA GLU A 106 -1.46 -15.32 -10.85
C GLU A 106 -0.05 -15.79 -11.16
N ALA A 107 0.68 -16.23 -10.13
CA ALA A 107 2.04 -16.75 -10.33
C ALA A 107 2.04 -17.99 -11.19
N ARG A 108 1.07 -18.91 -10.98
CA ARG A 108 0.96 -20.11 -11.78
C ARG A 108 0.65 -19.79 -13.24
N LEU A 109 -0.28 -18.86 -13.49
CA LEU A 109 -0.61 -18.46 -14.85
C LEU A 109 0.58 -17.81 -15.54
N ARG A 110 1.35 -17.03 -14.80
CA ARG A 110 2.56 -16.41 -15.34
C ARG A 110 3.59 -17.45 -15.71
N ALA A 111 3.76 -18.46 -14.88
CA ALA A 111 4.68 -19.57 -15.14
C ALA A 111 4.24 -20.38 -16.34
N GLU A 112 2.95 -20.65 -16.48
CA GLU A 112 2.41 -21.37 -17.63
C GLU A 112 2.65 -20.60 -18.94
N ARG A 113 2.46 -19.29 -18.91
CA ARG A 113 2.73 -18.46 -20.09
C ARG A 113 4.20 -18.47 -20.46
N SER A 114 5.07 -18.43 -19.47
CA SER A 114 6.52 -18.51 -19.71
C SER A 114 6.90 -19.86 -20.27
N GLY A 115 6.31 -20.94 -19.76
CA GLY A 115 6.54 -22.28 -20.25
C GLY A 115 6.12 -22.45 -21.68
N ARG A 116 4.94 -21.97 -22.05
CA ARG A 116 4.49 -22.02 -23.42
C ARG A 116 5.40 -21.24 -24.35
N ARG A 117 5.86 -20.10 -23.91
CA ARG A 117 6.74 -19.27 -24.71
C ARG A 117 8.07 -19.97 -24.95
N LEU A 118 8.57 -20.67 -23.98
CA LEU A 118 9.81 -21.43 -24.11
C LEU A 118 9.64 -22.63 -25.03
N ASP A 119 8.48 -23.27 -24.99
CA ASP A 119 8.21 -24.43 -25.82
C ASP A 119 7.96 -24.09 -27.28
N ASP A 120 7.43 -22.91 -27.51
CA ASP A 120 7.05 -22.45 -28.85
C ASP A 120 8.11 -22.65 -29.91
N PRO A 121 9.29 -22.12 -29.75
CA PRO A 121 10.31 -22.26 -30.78
C PRO A 121 10.79 -23.66 -30.97
N VAL A 122 10.59 -24.45 -30.03
CA VAL A 122 11.05 -25.82 -30.16
C VAL A 122 10.20 -26.61 -31.14
N GLY A 123 9.13 -26.12 -31.27
CA GLY A 123 8.27 -26.80 -32.11
C GLY A 123 8.77 -26.94 -33.35
N ARG A 124 9.10 -27.18 -33.45
CA ARG A 124 9.29 -27.42 -34.38
C ARG A 124 9.47 -27.93 -34.94
#